data_ca7f659853f8efed98437e9462115214
#
_entry.id   ca7f659853f8efed98437e9462115214
#
_cell.length_a   1.000
_cell.length_b   1.000
_cell.length_c   1.000
_cell.angle_alpha   90.00
_cell.angle_beta   90.00
_cell.angle_gamma   90.00
#
_symmetry.space_group_name_H-M   'P 1'
#
loop_
_entity.id
_entity.type
_entity.pdbx_description
1 polymer ?
#
loop_
_entity_poly.entity_id
_entity_poly.type
_entity_poly.pdbx_seq_one_letter_code
_entity_poly.pdbx_strand_id
1 'polypeptide(L)'
;MRLALPLAFVLTSATPLWAEMPAPQGHVLLTLGGAVTETNLPARGENDGGLLGFLEVQHNGAAGFDATMLDGLEQVEITIPYGPEDNQRDIAFSGPRLSDLMIMAGVEGKTAKPMAMDGYQSEITWDSIAAHQPIVATHADGAPMGIGGYGPTMIVFPPTDDEDLASEQAGQQVWALAYIGIE
;
A
#
# COMPACT_ATOMS: atom_id res chain seq x y z
N MET A 1 -49.19 26.39 -41.95
CA MET A 1 -48.96 25.10 -41.31
C MET A 1 -47.47 25.00 -41.03
N ARG A 2 -47.02 25.27 -39.77
CA ARG A 2 -45.58 25.26 -39.40
C ARG A 2 -45.29 23.89 -38.74
N LEU A 3 -44.47 23.06 -39.38
CA LEU A 3 -43.96 21.82 -38.78
C LEU A 3 -42.86 22.18 -37.74
N ALA A 4 -43.10 21.80 -36.52
CA ALA A 4 -42.05 21.81 -35.49
C ALA A 4 -41.35 20.46 -35.48
N LEU A 5 -40.03 20.45 -35.75
CA LEU A 5 -39.18 19.26 -35.55
C LEU A 5 -38.81 19.16 -34.04
N PRO A 6 -38.92 17.96 -33.44
CA PRO A 6 -38.41 17.77 -32.09
C PRO A 6 -36.88 17.61 -32.12
N LEU A 7 -36.19 18.42 -31.34
CA LEU A 7 -34.75 18.32 -31.06
C LEU A 7 -34.54 17.19 -30.06
N ALA A 8 -34.01 16.06 -30.48
CA ALA A 8 -33.66 14.95 -29.60
C ALA A 8 -32.31 15.29 -28.90
N PHE A 9 -32.37 15.48 -27.61
CA PHE A 9 -31.16 15.67 -26.75
C PHE A 9 -30.59 14.27 -26.46
N VAL A 10 -29.46 13.94 -27.08
CA VAL A 10 -28.71 12.72 -26.74
C VAL A 10 -27.86 13.01 -25.50
N LEU A 11 -28.29 12.50 -24.37
CA LEU A 11 -27.48 12.45 -23.15
C LEU A 11 -26.37 11.40 -23.32
N THR A 12 -25.17 11.82 -23.66
CA THR A 12 -23.97 10.98 -23.54
C THR A 12 -23.61 10.87 -22.06
N SER A 13 -23.90 9.73 -21.44
CA SER A 13 -23.36 9.37 -20.13
C SER A 13 -21.86 9.14 -20.29
N ALA A 14 -21.04 10.10 -19.83
CA ALA A 14 -19.61 9.87 -19.63
C ALA A 14 -19.46 8.90 -18.46
N THR A 15 -19.19 7.63 -18.74
CA THR A 15 -18.64 6.71 -17.74
C THR A 15 -17.28 7.27 -17.29
N PRO A 16 -17.00 7.38 -15.99
CA PRO A 16 -15.65 7.73 -15.54
C PRO A 16 -14.71 6.65 -16.09
N LEU A 17 -13.78 7.05 -16.93
CA LEU A 17 -12.67 6.21 -17.37
C LEU A 17 -11.73 6.16 -16.16
N TRP A 18 -11.86 5.14 -15.30
CA TRP A 18 -10.82 4.83 -14.34
C TRP A 18 -9.59 4.48 -15.17
N ALA A 19 -8.55 5.29 -15.04
CA ALA A 19 -7.30 5.01 -15.72
C ALA A 19 -6.79 3.66 -15.21
N GLU A 20 -6.58 2.71 -16.11
CA GLU A 20 -5.98 1.41 -15.80
C GLU A 20 -4.70 1.62 -14.99
N MET A 21 -4.51 0.83 -13.93
CA MET A 21 -3.33 0.95 -13.09
C MET A 21 -2.06 0.77 -13.94
N PRO A 22 -1.09 1.74 -13.94
CA PRO A 22 0.07 1.66 -14.81
C PRO A 22 0.91 0.43 -14.48
N ALA A 23 1.49 -0.21 -15.51
CA ALA A 23 2.41 -1.31 -15.32
C ALA A 23 3.73 -0.80 -14.67
N PRO A 24 4.30 -1.53 -13.68
CA PRO A 24 5.59 -1.20 -13.11
C PRO A 24 6.68 -1.11 -14.20
N GLN A 25 7.52 -0.09 -14.13
CA GLN A 25 8.66 0.10 -15.05
C GLN A 25 9.97 -0.41 -14.45
N GLY A 26 10.01 -0.56 -13.12
CA GLY A 26 11.12 -1.06 -12.34
C GLY A 26 10.81 -2.35 -11.60
N HIS A 27 11.67 -2.69 -10.64
CA HIS A 27 11.40 -3.82 -9.74
C HIS A 27 10.24 -3.48 -8.81
N VAL A 28 9.28 -4.38 -8.71
CA VAL A 28 8.19 -4.27 -7.75
C VAL A 28 8.75 -4.37 -6.34
N LEU A 29 8.53 -3.33 -5.54
CA LEU A 29 8.95 -3.25 -4.14
C LEU A 29 7.86 -3.75 -3.20
N LEU A 30 6.58 -3.50 -3.56
CA LEU A 30 5.42 -3.88 -2.77
C LEU A 30 4.32 -4.42 -3.68
N THR A 31 3.67 -5.49 -3.23
CA THR A 31 2.52 -6.11 -3.92
C THR A 31 1.31 -6.09 -3.00
N LEU A 32 0.17 -5.58 -3.48
CA LEU A 32 -1.13 -5.74 -2.85
C LEU A 32 -1.90 -6.83 -3.62
N GLY A 33 -2.37 -7.86 -2.91
CA GLY A 33 -3.13 -8.96 -3.51
C GLY A 33 -4.36 -9.32 -2.67
N GLY A 34 -5.09 -10.35 -3.08
CA GLY A 34 -6.36 -10.72 -2.45
C GLY A 34 -7.55 -10.04 -3.15
N ALA A 35 -8.36 -9.28 -2.42
CA ALA A 35 -9.59 -8.66 -2.94
C ALA A 35 -9.36 -7.39 -3.79
N VAL A 36 -8.17 -7.22 -4.40
CA VAL A 36 -7.85 -6.06 -5.27
C VAL A 36 -8.68 -6.10 -6.56
N THR A 37 -9.16 -4.92 -7.00
CA THR A 37 -9.92 -4.77 -8.24
C THR A 37 -9.11 -4.14 -9.36
N GLU A 38 -8.16 -3.27 -9.02
CA GLU A 38 -7.24 -2.65 -9.96
C GLU A 38 -5.91 -3.40 -9.92
N THR A 39 -5.53 -4.04 -11.02
CA THR A 39 -4.36 -4.92 -11.08
C THR A 39 -3.45 -4.56 -12.25
N ASN A 40 -2.14 -4.69 -12.05
CA ASN A 40 -1.10 -4.50 -13.08
C ASN A 40 -0.08 -5.66 -13.09
N LEU A 41 -0.26 -6.65 -12.22
CA LEU A 41 0.51 -7.89 -12.18
C LEU A 41 -0.37 -9.09 -12.56
N PRO A 42 0.19 -10.11 -13.24
CA PRO A 42 -0.54 -11.33 -13.59
C PRO A 42 -0.92 -12.15 -12.34
N ALA A 43 -1.80 -13.13 -12.55
CA ALA A 43 -2.11 -14.13 -11.52
C ALA A 43 -0.86 -14.89 -11.10
N ARG A 44 -0.83 -15.28 -9.80
CA ARG A 44 0.21 -16.09 -9.20
C ARG A 44 -0.40 -17.34 -8.57
N GLY A 45 0.09 -18.50 -8.95
CA GLY A 45 -0.39 -19.79 -8.47
C GLY A 45 0.60 -20.51 -7.55
N GLU A 46 0.21 -21.70 -7.12
CA GLU A 46 0.97 -22.57 -6.19
C GLU A 46 2.39 -22.92 -6.67
N ASN A 47 2.58 -23.03 -8.01
CA ASN A 47 3.86 -23.43 -8.59
C ASN A 47 4.82 -22.27 -8.88
N ASP A 48 4.43 -21.04 -8.56
CA ASP A 48 5.28 -19.87 -8.76
C ASP A 48 6.27 -19.72 -7.61
N GLY A 49 7.56 -19.81 -7.92
CA GLY A 49 8.66 -19.76 -6.94
C GLY A 49 8.96 -18.35 -6.41
N GLY A 50 10.14 -18.21 -5.78
CA GLY A 50 10.63 -16.96 -5.21
C GLY A 50 10.06 -16.64 -3.82
N LEU A 51 10.28 -15.40 -3.34
CA LEU A 51 9.87 -14.98 -1.99
C LEU A 51 8.37 -15.18 -1.74
N LEU A 52 7.52 -14.69 -2.64
CA LEU A 52 6.07 -14.83 -2.47
C LEU A 52 5.60 -16.28 -2.54
N GLY A 53 6.30 -17.15 -3.29
CA GLY A 53 6.05 -18.60 -3.28
C GLY A 53 6.47 -19.26 -1.98
N PHE A 54 7.60 -18.85 -1.40
CA PHE A 54 8.02 -19.28 -0.07
C PHE A 54 7.03 -18.86 1.03
N LEU A 55 6.44 -17.70 0.87
CA LEU A 55 5.39 -17.16 1.76
C LEU A 55 3.98 -17.70 1.44
N GLU A 56 3.87 -18.65 0.51
CA GLU A 56 2.60 -19.28 0.09
C GLU A 56 1.55 -18.28 -0.43
N VAL A 57 2.00 -17.12 -0.94
CA VAL A 57 1.12 -16.08 -1.48
C VAL A 57 0.62 -16.47 -2.87
N GLN A 58 -0.71 -16.50 -3.03
CA GLN A 58 -1.41 -16.73 -4.30
C GLN A 58 -2.42 -15.60 -4.54
N HIS A 59 -2.63 -15.22 -5.81
CA HIS A 59 -3.63 -14.21 -6.20
C HIS A 59 -4.02 -14.36 -7.68
N ASN A 60 -5.22 -13.90 -8.04
CA ASN A 60 -5.76 -13.92 -9.42
C ASN A 60 -5.37 -12.67 -10.24
N GLY A 61 -4.49 -11.88 -9.73
CA GLY A 61 -3.99 -10.58 -10.16
C GLY A 61 -3.63 -9.79 -8.93
N ALA A 62 -2.74 -8.82 -9.05
CA ALA A 62 -2.30 -7.99 -7.94
C ALA A 62 -1.97 -6.58 -8.40
N ALA A 63 -1.94 -5.65 -7.46
CA ALA A 63 -1.43 -4.30 -7.63
C ALA A 63 0.03 -4.26 -7.20
N GLY A 64 0.93 -4.15 -8.16
CA GLY A 64 2.38 -4.02 -7.92
C GLY A 64 2.83 -2.58 -7.99
N PHE A 65 3.67 -2.19 -7.05
CA PHE A 65 4.24 -0.84 -6.95
C PHE A 65 5.75 -0.91 -7.04
N ASP A 66 6.33 -0.24 -8.02
CA ASP A 66 7.78 0.01 -8.09
C ASP A 66 8.15 1.34 -7.41
N ALA A 67 9.45 1.64 -7.31
CA ALA A 67 9.93 2.88 -6.69
C ALA A 67 9.31 4.13 -7.34
N THR A 68 9.25 4.17 -8.68
CA THR A 68 8.72 5.33 -9.41
C THR A 68 7.24 5.58 -9.11
N MET A 69 6.46 4.51 -8.98
CA MET A 69 5.03 4.60 -8.63
C MET A 69 4.85 5.09 -7.19
N LEU A 70 5.62 4.56 -6.25
CA LEU A 70 5.58 4.97 -4.84
C LEU A 70 6.02 6.42 -4.66
N ASP A 71 7.13 6.82 -5.31
CA ASP A 71 7.66 8.19 -5.24
C ASP A 71 6.76 9.22 -5.96
N GLY A 72 5.94 8.77 -6.90
CA GLY A 72 4.98 9.60 -7.63
C GLY A 72 3.73 9.99 -6.83
N LEU A 73 3.46 9.32 -5.70
CA LEU A 73 2.37 9.65 -4.80
C LEU A 73 2.74 10.80 -3.85
N GLU A 74 1.74 11.37 -3.15
CA GLU A 74 2.01 12.35 -2.09
C GLU A 74 2.87 11.73 -1.00
N GLN A 75 4.04 12.34 -0.74
CA GLN A 75 4.98 11.87 0.28
C GLN A 75 4.67 12.51 1.63
N VAL A 76 4.60 11.69 2.66
CA VAL A 76 4.43 12.10 4.05
C VAL A 76 5.66 11.69 4.83
N GLU A 77 6.17 12.57 5.69
CA GLU A 77 7.28 12.28 6.60
C GLU A 77 6.76 12.11 8.03
N ILE A 78 7.20 11.05 8.70
CA ILE A 78 6.90 10.73 10.09
C ILE A 78 8.21 10.45 10.81
N THR A 79 8.50 11.20 11.88
CA THR A 79 9.67 10.95 12.73
C THR A 79 9.24 10.22 13.99
N ILE A 80 9.84 9.05 14.24
CA ILE A 80 9.59 8.24 15.44
C ILE A 80 10.91 7.73 16.01
N PRO A 81 11.00 7.50 17.34
CA PRO A 81 12.08 6.73 17.92
C PRO A 81 11.97 5.28 17.44
N TYR A 82 13.00 4.76 16.79
CA TYR A 82 13.02 3.41 16.25
C TYR A 82 14.38 2.73 16.36
N GLY A 83 14.37 1.40 16.56
CA GLY A 83 15.57 0.58 16.72
C GLY A 83 15.48 -0.33 17.95
N PRO A 84 16.54 -1.08 18.27
CA PRO A 84 16.64 -1.88 19.49
C PRO A 84 16.46 -1.02 20.75
N GLU A 85 15.80 -1.57 21.80
CA GLU A 85 15.48 -0.82 23.04
C GLU A 85 16.65 -0.07 23.65
N ASP A 86 17.85 -0.64 23.57
CA ASP A 86 19.08 -0.05 24.12
C ASP A 86 19.79 0.95 23.18
N ASN A 87 19.28 1.11 21.96
CA ASN A 87 19.86 1.96 20.92
C ASN A 87 18.79 2.58 19.98
N GLN A 88 17.68 3.02 20.54
CA GLN A 88 16.69 3.77 19.79
C GLN A 88 17.21 5.16 19.42
N ARG A 89 16.88 5.61 18.23
CA ARG A 89 17.10 6.97 17.76
C ARG A 89 15.90 7.45 16.95
N ASP A 90 15.73 8.75 16.90
CA ASP A 90 14.74 9.33 16.00
C ASP A 90 15.14 9.06 14.54
N ILE A 91 14.21 8.51 13.78
CA ILE A 91 14.35 8.27 12.34
C ILE A 91 13.20 8.98 11.63
N ALA A 92 13.54 9.78 10.62
CA ALA A 92 12.57 10.40 9.73
C ALA A 92 12.24 9.40 8.59
N PHE A 93 11.11 8.74 8.70
CA PHE A 93 10.57 7.87 7.65
C PHE A 93 9.72 8.66 6.67
N SER A 94 9.85 8.42 5.37
CA SER A 94 8.97 9.04 4.37
C SER A 94 8.49 8.06 3.32
N GLY A 95 7.26 8.31 2.85
CA GLY A 95 6.57 7.51 1.85
C GLY A 95 5.11 7.93 1.67
N PRO A 96 4.37 7.28 0.75
CA PRO A 96 2.95 7.53 0.56
C PRO A 96 2.10 6.97 1.71
N ARG A 97 0.88 7.49 1.88
CA ARG A 97 -0.08 6.91 2.81
C ARG A 97 -0.51 5.51 2.35
N LEU A 98 -0.70 4.60 3.30
CA LEU A 98 -1.24 3.27 3.00
C LEU A 98 -2.63 3.36 2.34
N SER A 99 -3.47 4.31 2.76
CA SER A 99 -4.78 4.57 2.17
C SER A 99 -4.69 4.86 0.66
N ASP A 100 -3.69 5.63 0.22
CA ASP A 100 -3.55 6.01 -1.19
C ASP A 100 -3.23 4.80 -2.07
N LEU A 101 -2.37 3.89 -1.58
CA LEU A 101 -2.09 2.64 -2.28
C LEU A 101 -3.34 1.75 -2.36
N MET A 102 -4.10 1.67 -1.27
CA MET A 102 -5.33 0.87 -1.22
C MET A 102 -6.41 1.45 -2.15
N ILE A 103 -6.55 2.77 -2.21
CA ILE A 103 -7.47 3.44 -3.16
C ILE A 103 -7.04 3.16 -4.60
N MET A 104 -5.73 3.25 -4.93
CA MET A 104 -5.22 2.91 -6.26
C MET A 104 -5.48 1.46 -6.65
N ALA A 105 -5.41 0.53 -5.70
CA ALA A 105 -5.70 -0.89 -5.90
C ALA A 105 -7.21 -1.20 -5.92
N GLY A 106 -8.08 -0.18 -5.76
CA GLY A 106 -9.54 -0.30 -5.77
C GLY A 106 -10.11 -1.01 -4.53
N VAL A 107 -9.47 -0.85 -3.36
CA VAL A 107 -9.81 -1.60 -2.13
C VAL A 107 -10.04 -0.70 -0.93
N GLU A 108 -10.53 0.51 -1.17
CA GLU A 108 -11.02 1.40 -0.10
C GLU A 108 -12.05 0.67 0.78
N GLY A 109 -11.96 0.85 2.10
CA GLY A 109 -12.87 0.21 3.05
C GLY A 109 -12.53 -1.23 3.43
N LYS A 110 -11.45 -1.81 2.88
CA LYS A 110 -11.00 -3.17 3.16
C LYS A 110 -9.95 -3.24 4.27
N THR A 111 -9.78 -4.42 4.83
CA THR A 111 -8.72 -4.71 5.81
C THR A 111 -7.42 -5.02 5.07
N ALA A 112 -6.31 -4.42 5.53
CA ALA A 112 -4.97 -4.69 5.06
C ALA A 112 -4.28 -5.71 5.99
N LYS A 113 -3.61 -6.70 5.41
CA LYS A 113 -2.77 -7.70 6.09
C LYS A 113 -1.33 -7.59 5.59
N PRO A 114 -0.56 -6.62 6.12
CA PRO A 114 0.85 -6.49 5.77
C PRO A 114 1.65 -7.73 6.16
N MET A 115 2.56 -8.16 5.28
CA MET A 115 3.42 -9.32 5.45
C MET A 115 4.88 -8.95 5.15
N ALA A 116 5.75 -9.17 6.12
CA ALA A 116 7.19 -9.01 5.98
C ALA A 116 7.82 -10.17 5.18
N MET A 117 9.06 -9.99 4.74
CA MET A 117 9.83 -11.00 4.01
C MET A 117 10.14 -12.26 4.84
N ASP A 118 10.10 -12.19 6.17
CA ASP A 118 10.28 -13.32 7.09
C ASP A 118 8.98 -14.05 7.44
N GLY A 119 7.83 -13.59 6.90
CA GLY A 119 6.51 -14.14 7.12
C GLY A 119 5.75 -13.53 8.31
N TYR A 120 6.33 -12.55 9.03
CA TYR A 120 5.58 -11.80 10.04
C TYR A 120 4.39 -11.11 9.39
N GLN A 121 3.21 -11.21 10.03
CA GLN A 121 1.97 -10.59 9.56
C GLN A 121 1.30 -9.80 10.67
N SER A 122 0.61 -8.73 10.28
CA SER A 122 -0.32 -8.01 11.13
C SER A 122 -1.63 -7.76 10.40
N GLU A 123 -2.60 -7.16 11.08
CA GLU A 123 -3.89 -6.78 10.52
C GLU A 123 -4.17 -5.33 10.86
N ILE A 124 -4.58 -4.54 9.85
CA ILE A 124 -4.91 -3.13 10.01
C ILE A 124 -6.26 -2.90 9.33
N THR A 125 -7.27 -2.58 10.13
CA THR A 125 -8.61 -2.28 9.60
C THR A 125 -8.61 -0.96 8.84
N TRP A 126 -9.55 -0.80 7.88
CA TRP A 126 -9.73 0.47 7.18
C TRP A 126 -10.00 1.64 8.12
N ASP A 127 -10.80 1.42 9.17
CA ASP A 127 -11.10 2.46 10.16
C ASP A 127 -9.82 2.96 10.85
N SER A 128 -8.90 2.03 11.20
CA SER A 128 -7.58 2.37 11.76
C SER A 128 -6.72 3.12 10.74
N ILE A 129 -6.68 2.66 9.48
CA ILE A 129 -5.94 3.32 8.40
C ILE A 129 -6.46 4.76 8.18
N ALA A 130 -7.78 4.94 8.12
CA ALA A 130 -8.41 6.24 7.92
C ALA A 130 -8.19 7.18 9.12
N ALA A 131 -8.25 6.66 10.35
CA ALA A 131 -8.10 7.45 11.57
C ALA A 131 -6.65 7.86 11.85
N HIS A 132 -5.69 6.95 11.62
CA HIS A 132 -4.29 7.12 12.05
C HIS A 132 -3.32 7.40 10.91
N GLN A 133 -3.75 7.28 9.65
CA GLN A 133 -2.98 7.67 8.46
C GLN A 133 -1.56 7.10 8.40
N PRO A 134 -1.35 5.75 8.58
CA PRO A 134 -0.03 5.18 8.45
C PRO A 134 0.52 5.34 7.03
N ILE A 135 1.83 5.42 6.91
CA ILE A 135 2.53 5.47 5.62
C ILE A 135 3.15 4.11 5.28
N VAL A 136 3.34 3.90 3.99
CA VAL A 136 4.27 2.90 3.46
C VAL A 136 5.60 3.61 3.22
N ALA A 137 6.45 3.62 4.24
CA ALA A 137 7.76 4.24 4.16
C ALA A 137 8.65 3.54 3.13
N THR A 138 9.30 4.32 2.27
CA THR A 138 10.28 3.89 1.27
C THR A 138 11.66 4.45 1.57
N HIS A 139 11.73 5.52 2.38
CA HIS A 139 12.95 6.21 2.77
C HIS A 139 13.06 6.33 4.29
N ALA A 140 14.29 6.33 4.79
CA ALA A 140 14.65 6.62 6.16
C ALA A 140 15.78 7.66 6.16
N ASP A 141 15.64 8.76 6.91
CA ASP A 141 16.57 9.90 6.95
C ASP A 141 16.93 10.41 5.53
N GLY A 142 15.94 10.44 4.62
CA GLY A 142 16.08 10.89 3.25
C GLY A 142 16.78 9.92 2.29
N ALA A 143 17.16 8.72 2.74
CA ALA A 143 17.77 7.68 1.90
C ALA A 143 16.81 6.53 1.63
N PRO A 144 16.77 5.95 0.41
CA PRO A 144 15.96 4.77 0.11
C PRO A 144 16.33 3.60 1.03
N MET A 145 15.31 2.91 1.55
CA MET A 145 15.51 1.75 2.41
C MET A 145 15.83 0.50 1.56
N GLY A 146 16.97 -0.14 1.84
CA GLY A 146 17.38 -1.38 1.17
C GLY A 146 17.01 -2.64 1.95
N ILE A 147 17.02 -3.78 1.25
CA ILE A 147 16.94 -5.11 1.87
C ILE A 147 18.18 -5.32 2.76
N GLY A 148 17.96 -5.84 3.97
CA GLY A 148 19.00 -6.01 5.00
C GLY A 148 19.00 -4.93 6.08
N GLY A 149 18.15 -3.90 5.93
CA GLY A 149 17.74 -2.95 6.96
C GLY A 149 16.23 -3.07 7.17
N TYR A 150 15.52 -1.94 7.31
CA TYR A 150 14.06 -1.92 7.48
C TYR A 150 13.28 -2.05 6.16
N GLY A 151 13.97 -1.92 5.02
CA GLY A 151 13.39 -1.93 3.69
C GLY A 151 13.14 -3.32 3.07
N PRO A 152 12.55 -3.35 1.86
CA PRO A 152 12.44 -2.20 0.92
C PRO A 152 11.34 -1.19 1.28
N THR A 153 10.31 -1.61 1.99
CA THR A 153 9.23 -0.77 2.49
C THR A 153 8.88 -1.14 3.93
N MET A 154 8.17 -0.25 4.64
CA MET A 154 7.76 -0.47 6.03
C MET A 154 6.46 0.27 6.31
N ILE A 155 5.56 -0.32 7.11
CA ILE A 155 4.42 0.41 7.68
C ILE A 155 4.90 1.25 8.86
N VAL A 156 4.62 2.55 8.83
CA VAL A 156 4.96 3.47 9.92
C VAL A 156 3.72 4.29 10.30
N PHE A 157 3.40 4.30 11.59
CA PHE A 157 2.33 5.10 12.15
C PHE A 157 2.86 6.42 12.71
N PRO A 158 2.07 7.52 12.63
CA PRO A 158 2.36 8.73 13.38
C PRO A 158 2.41 8.44 14.89
N PRO A 159 3.27 9.14 15.64
CA PRO A 159 3.33 8.97 17.10
C PRO A 159 2.01 9.38 17.76
N THR A 160 1.68 8.72 18.88
CA THR A 160 0.49 9.00 19.68
C THR A 160 0.87 9.03 21.16
N ASP A 161 0.15 9.85 21.94
CA ASP A 161 0.28 9.91 23.42
C ASP A 161 -0.59 8.84 24.13
N ASP A 162 -1.43 8.11 23.38
CA ASP A 162 -2.23 7.00 23.90
C ASP A 162 -1.36 5.74 23.93
N GLU A 163 -1.02 5.28 25.15
CA GLU A 163 -0.13 4.11 25.36
C GLU A 163 -0.70 2.81 24.81
N ASP A 164 -2.02 2.60 24.91
CA ASP A 164 -2.68 1.39 24.41
C ASP A 164 -2.63 1.36 22.88
N LEU A 165 -2.93 2.48 22.24
CA LEU A 165 -2.84 2.66 20.80
C LEU A 165 -1.39 2.54 20.29
N ALA A 166 -0.43 3.13 21.00
CA ALA A 166 0.99 3.02 20.66
C ALA A 166 1.47 1.57 20.67
N SER A 167 1.03 0.79 21.67
CA SER A 167 1.34 -0.64 21.78
C SER A 167 0.72 -1.46 20.66
N GLU A 168 -0.53 -1.18 20.28
CA GLU A 168 -1.20 -1.81 19.14
C GLU A 168 -0.46 -1.50 17.84
N GLN A 169 -0.20 -0.21 17.57
CA GLN A 169 0.49 0.26 16.37
C GLN A 169 1.91 -0.30 16.26
N ALA A 170 2.62 -0.49 17.38
CA ALA A 170 3.96 -1.11 17.39
C ALA A 170 3.92 -2.53 16.80
N GLY A 171 2.88 -3.32 17.12
CA GLY A 171 2.65 -4.64 16.52
C GLY A 171 2.23 -4.58 15.03
N GLN A 172 1.77 -3.44 14.56
CA GLN A 172 1.32 -3.23 13.18
C GLN A 172 2.42 -2.59 12.28
N GLN A 173 3.53 -2.13 12.86
CA GLN A 173 4.68 -1.59 12.12
C GLN A 173 5.52 -2.72 11.49
N VAL A 174 5.10 -3.18 10.33
CA VAL A 174 5.76 -4.27 9.60
C VAL A 174 6.91 -3.70 8.77
N TRP A 175 8.17 -4.01 9.16
CA TRP A 175 9.38 -3.70 8.40
C TRP A 175 9.71 -4.84 7.40
N ALA A 176 10.63 -4.61 6.46
CA ALA A 176 10.89 -5.51 5.34
C ALA A 176 9.59 -5.98 4.64
N LEU A 177 8.65 -5.06 4.53
CA LEU A 177 7.34 -5.30 3.96
C LEU A 177 7.47 -5.58 2.45
N ALA A 178 6.89 -6.68 1.99
CA ALA A 178 6.91 -7.09 0.57
C ALA A 178 5.51 -7.34 -0.01
N TYR A 179 4.53 -7.63 0.86
CA TYR A 179 3.18 -7.98 0.44
C TYR A 179 2.14 -7.45 1.42
N ILE A 180 0.99 -7.06 0.90
CA ILE A 180 -0.21 -6.75 1.69
C ILE A 180 -1.37 -7.56 1.13
N GLY A 181 -1.88 -8.50 1.94
CA GLY A 181 -3.13 -9.19 1.67
C GLY A 181 -4.32 -8.27 1.92
N ILE A 182 -5.32 -8.28 1.05
CA ILE A 182 -6.53 -7.46 1.17
C ILE A 182 -7.75 -8.38 1.34
N GLU A 183 -8.56 -8.10 2.38
CA GLU A 183 -9.80 -8.84 2.69
C GLU A 183 -11.02 -7.93 2.87
#